data_5f23555029755b7e002cfaa5d5a761b1
#
_entry.id   5f23555029755b7e002cfaa5d5a761b1
#
_cell.length_a   1.000
_cell.length_b   1.000
_cell.length_c   1.000
_cell.angle_alpha   90.00
_cell.angle_beta   90.00
_cell.angle_gamma   90.00
#
_symmetry.space_group_name_H-M   'P 1'
#
loop_
_entity.id
_entity.type
_entity.pdbx_description
1 polymer ?
#
loop_
_entity_poly.entity_id
_entity_poly.type
_entity_poly.pdbx_seq_one_letter_code
_entity_poly.pdbx_strand_id
1 'polypeptide(L)' 'MKGSTDFRSFTPEAQEVIRIRAVEAVKAGMMKFKAAEVFGVSRRAVSSWLRAYLQGGEEALKAKPRGRPRG' A
#
# COMPACT_ATOMS: atom_id res chain seq x y z
N MET A 1 22.31 -4.73 -1.63
CA MET A 1 22.03 -4.70 -1.51
C MET A 1 21.35 -4.54 -1.22
N LYS A 2 21.00 -4.35 -1.06
CA LYS A 2 20.39 -4.18 -0.88
C LYS A 2 19.65 -4.44 -0.39
N GLY A 3 19.38 -4.49 -0.08
CA GLY A 3 18.59 -4.85 0.30
C GLY A 3 17.62 -4.75 0.78
N SER A 4 17.45 -4.74 0.87
CA SER A 4 16.70 -4.46 1.32
C SER A 4 15.45 -4.82 1.53
N THR A 5 14.72 -4.18 1.83
CA THR A 5 13.44 -4.50 2.15
C THR A 5 12.63 -4.28 0.98
N ASP A 6 12.25 -5.30 0.40
CA ASP A 6 11.43 -5.28 -0.77
C ASP A 6 10.00 -5.44 -0.32
N PHE A 7 9.12 -4.58 -0.77
CA PHE A 7 7.73 -4.66 -0.38
C PHE A 7 7.17 -6.06 -0.61
N ARG A 8 7.60 -6.71 -1.70
CA ARG A 8 7.06 -8.02 -2.04
C ARG A 8 7.48 -9.10 -1.10
N SER A 9 8.51 -8.86 -0.29
CA SER A 9 8.92 -9.88 0.66
C SER A 9 8.18 -9.79 1.97
N PHE A 10 7.34 -8.79 2.14
CA PHE A 10 6.57 -8.67 3.36
C PHE A 10 5.37 -9.58 3.33
N THR A 11 4.91 -9.96 4.52
CA THR A 11 3.68 -10.74 4.61
C THR A 11 2.51 -9.88 4.18
N PRO A 12 1.38 -10.51 3.85
CA PRO A 12 0.18 -9.73 3.48
C PRO A 12 -0.21 -8.75 4.57
N GLU A 13 -0.07 -9.10 5.82
CA GLU A 13 -0.42 -8.19 6.91
C GLU A 13 0.49 -6.99 6.92
N ALA A 14 1.79 -7.21 6.73
CA ALA A 14 2.73 -6.11 6.69
C ALA A 14 2.47 -5.22 5.48
N GLN A 15 2.15 -5.83 4.35
CA GLN A 15 1.84 -5.07 3.15
C GLN A 15 0.61 -4.21 3.36
N GLU A 16 -0.38 -4.73 4.05
CA GLU A 16 -1.58 -3.96 4.33
C GLU A 16 -1.25 -2.72 5.15
N VAL A 17 -0.42 -2.88 6.18
CA VAL A 17 -0.03 -1.75 7.00
C VAL A 17 0.70 -0.71 6.18
N ILE A 18 1.61 -1.15 5.32
CA ILE A 18 2.37 -0.23 4.49
C ILE A 18 1.44 0.53 3.55
N ARG A 19 0.49 -0.16 2.95
CA ARG A 19 -0.45 0.50 2.05
C ARG A 19 -1.22 1.59 2.77
N ILE A 20 -1.74 1.26 3.93
CA ILE A 20 -2.55 2.23 4.68
C ILE A 20 -1.70 3.41 5.11
N ARG A 21 -0.50 3.14 5.60
CA ARG A 21 0.36 4.23 6.05
C ARG A 21 0.78 5.12 4.89
N ALA A 22 1.06 4.54 3.74
CA ALA A 22 1.45 5.34 2.58
C ALA A 22 0.31 6.26 2.15
N VAL A 23 -0.89 5.73 2.13
CA VAL A 23 -2.04 6.54 1.74
C VAL A 23 -2.28 7.64 2.77
N GLU A 24 -2.16 7.32 4.05
CA GLU A 24 -2.36 8.32 5.08
C GLU A 24 -1.31 9.41 5.00
N ALA A 25 -0.09 9.05 4.67
CA ALA A 25 0.97 10.03 4.55
C ALA A 25 0.67 11.00 3.41
N VAL A 26 0.20 10.47 2.29
CA VAL A 26 -0.13 11.33 1.15
C VAL A 26 -1.32 12.23 1.50
N LYS A 27 -2.30 11.69 2.19
CA LYS A 27 -3.45 12.49 2.58
C LYS A 27 -3.05 13.60 3.55
N ALA A 28 -2.01 13.35 4.32
CA ALA A 28 -1.52 14.35 5.25
C ALA A 28 -0.67 15.41 4.59
N GLY A 29 -0.38 15.27 3.31
CA GLY A 29 0.35 16.28 2.58
C GLY A 29 1.64 15.80 1.95
N MET A 30 2.02 14.55 2.16
CA MET A 30 3.25 14.04 1.59
C MET A 30 3.06 13.80 0.09
N MET A 31 4.08 14.09 -0.68
CA MET A 31 4.01 13.85 -2.10
C MET A 31 4.11 12.35 -2.38
N LYS A 32 3.48 11.92 -3.45
CA LYS A 32 3.44 10.50 -3.77
C LYS A 32 4.83 9.92 -3.94
N PHE A 33 5.71 10.64 -4.64
CA PHE A 33 7.04 10.09 -4.85
C PHE A 33 7.79 10.01 -3.53
N LYS A 34 7.51 10.92 -2.62
CA LYS A 34 8.14 10.89 -1.32
C LYS A 34 7.66 9.69 -0.51
N ALA A 35 6.36 9.46 -0.53
CA ALA A 35 5.80 8.31 0.15
C ALA A 35 6.37 7.03 -0.42
N ALA A 36 6.49 6.96 -1.73
CA ALA A 36 7.07 5.77 -2.36
C ALA A 36 8.47 5.52 -1.86
N GLU A 37 9.24 6.59 -1.74
CA GLU A 37 10.62 6.48 -1.29
C GLU A 37 10.69 6.05 0.17
N VAL A 38 9.88 6.67 0.99
CA VAL A 38 9.88 6.39 2.42
C VAL A 38 9.46 4.96 2.72
N PHE A 39 8.47 4.48 2.00
CA PHE A 39 7.94 3.16 2.27
C PHE A 39 8.54 2.07 1.39
N GLY A 40 9.44 2.44 0.50
CA GLY A 40 10.12 1.46 -0.32
C GLY A 40 9.24 0.80 -1.37
N VAL A 41 8.33 1.55 -1.94
CA VAL A 41 7.43 1.04 -2.97
C VAL A 41 7.50 1.96 -4.17
N SER A 42 6.87 1.55 -5.26
CA SER A 42 6.88 2.38 -6.47
C SER A 42 5.83 3.46 -6.36
N ARG A 43 6.03 4.53 -7.12
CA ARG A 43 5.04 5.60 -7.17
C ARG A 43 3.72 5.10 -7.72
N ARG A 44 3.81 4.18 -8.67
CA ARG A 44 2.61 3.60 -9.24
C ARG A 44 1.79 2.89 -8.18
N ALA A 45 2.47 2.18 -7.28
CA ALA A 45 1.78 1.49 -6.20
C ALA A 45 1.07 2.48 -5.31
N VAL A 46 1.74 3.57 -4.95
CA VAL A 46 1.14 4.59 -4.09
C VAL A 46 -0.09 5.19 -4.77
N SER A 47 0.03 5.51 -6.05
CA SER A 47 -1.10 6.08 -6.78
C SER A 47 -2.27 5.11 -6.84
N SER A 48 -1.98 3.85 -7.08
CA SER A 48 -3.02 2.83 -7.15
C SER A 48 -3.73 2.69 -5.81
N TRP A 49 -2.97 2.67 -4.74
CA TRP A 49 -3.54 2.55 -3.41
C TRP A 49 -4.39 3.76 -3.04
N LEU A 50 -3.91 4.94 -3.41
CA LEU A 50 -4.68 6.14 -3.13
C LEU A 50 -6.01 6.11 -3.87
N ARG A 51 -5.99 5.69 -5.12
CA ARG A 51 -7.21 5.58 -5.90
C ARG A 51 -8.17 4.59 -5.26
N ALA A 52 -7.66 3.44 -4.85
CA ALA A 52 -8.51 2.44 -4.20
C ALA A 52 -9.10 2.99 -2.92
N TYR A 53 -8.29 3.74 -2.17
CA TYR A 53 -8.77 4.33 -0.94
C TYR A 53 -9.91 5.31 -1.20
N LEU A 54 -9.77 6.12 -2.24
CA LEU A 54 -10.79 7.11 -2.54
C LEU A 54 -12.09 6.46 -2.98
N GLN A 55 -12.01 5.26 -3.52
CA GLN A 55 -13.21 4.57 -3.96
C GLN A 55 -13.84 3.71 -2.88
N GLY A 56 -13.02 3.04 -2.10
CA GLY A 56 -13.55 2.10 -1.12
C GLY A 56 -13.08 2.32 0.30
N GLY A 57 -12.37 3.40 0.53
CA GLY A 57 -11.88 3.69 1.87
C GLY A 57 -10.80 2.72 2.29
N GLU A 58 -10.56 2.71 3.58
CA GLU A 58 -9.51 1.88 4.15
C GLU A 58 -9.73 0.40 3.86
N GLU A 59 -10.96 0.02 3.74
CA GLU A 59 -11.28 -1.37 3.46
C GLU A 59 -10.67 -1.85 2.15
N ALA A 60 -10.58 -0.97 1.18
CA ALA A 60 -10.04 -1.32 -0.12
C ALA A 60 -8.56 -1.64 -0.05
N LEU A 61 -7.90 -1.21 1.02
CA LEU A 61 -6.47 -1.42 1.18
C LEU A 61 -6.14 -2.66 2.00
N LYS A 62 -7.14 -3.22 2.65
CA LYS A 62 -6.90 -4.37 3.50
C LYS A 62 -6.63 -5.62 2.69
N ALA A 63 -5.82 -6.51 3.24
CA ALA A 63 -5.56 -7.78 2.60
C ALA A 63 -6.84 -8.57 2.58
N LYS A 64 -7.19 -9.09 1.42
CA LYS A 64 -8.39 -9.85 1.31
C LYS A 64 -8.20 -11.23 1.83
N PRO A 65 -9.10 -11.69 2.60
CA PRO A 65 -9.05 -13.07 2.97
C PRO A 65 -9.31 -13.84 1.71
N ARG A 66 -8.77 -14.87 1.57
CA ARG A 66 -8.93 -15.54 0.43
C ARG A 66 -10.02 -16.22 0.39
N GLY A 67 -10.32 -16.72 0.13
CA GLY A 67 -11.31 -17.36 0.08
C GLY A 67 -12.39 -17.08 -0.63
N ARG A 68 -12.55 -16.77 -1.23
CA ARG A 68 -13.50 -16.57 -1.80
C ARG A 68 -13.83 -17.36 -2.62
N PRO A 69 -14.37 -17.76 -2.66
CA PRO A 69 -14.66 -18.67 -3.40
C PRO A 69 -15.17 -18.48 -4.50
N ARG A 70 -15.33 -18.56 -5.04
CA ARG A 70 -15.66 -18.48 -5.88
C ARG A 70 -16.19 -19.12 -6.22
N GLY A 71 -16.28 -19.21 -6.23
CA GLY A 71 -16.89 -19.78 -6.65
C GLY A 71 -17.18 -20.22 -6.73
#